data_313e94f09c33b43fe6b4742263f1f91a
#
_entry.id   313e94f09c33b43fe6b4742263f1f91a
#
_cell.length_a   1.000
_cell.length_b   1.000
_cell.length_c   1.000
_cell.angle_alpha   90.00
_cell.angle_beta   90.00
_cell.angle_gamma   90.00
#
_symmetry.space_group_name_H-M   'P 1'
#
loop_
_entity.id
_entity.type
_entity.pdbx_description
1 polymer ?
#
loop_
_entity_poly.entity_id
_entity_poly.type
_entity_poly.pdbx_seq_one_letter_code
_entity_poly.pdbx_strand_id
1 'polypeptide(L)'
;MWDRVAITLGIEQSLKTIFSAILVGGIDRSNPAYADLLNKKVAVAKICRARFMANFPFNIFCDAYAIFYEIIVTLQVNTFTAEQLKSIIENNRELILDSPYVNKKKYSQTASGNIASDDDIIMAITSTVVELFNELCFDYVTEDEFKSSCITYTDWYKNAFAEFTAQNMAAIMTDNGYDDKKPGKRSRHYHGLSDMMEYYGENTRIIKSLSEEGRIQSCVMDEKWLEEEMQNENKLDNNSLFSIGIKEMDDTIGELRRGNMLGIMGPPKGGKTRFTNYLVSRALSLGYNVCVWPLEGTKEEWQSMQVAAFIARESYEQTKSGKRDGMLRISSKDILQKKYINSPTMRKEIAAAKIAMATSPKYGRLSFIEGTAYVEDMFDVLESHYDNENPFDVLVIDQLVNVMSRKGKGKVERISEAYMQTKNFIANVAKVPVLGLMPAQLKQDVVDFLRRNPDEDIDVTAGGESAETVRTPDEVIGLFSSKEERDNNIMKIYSVASRHNGSFNNFQSRCYLECCLFASEDDEVK
;
A
#
# COMPACT_ATOMS: atom_id res chain seq x y z
N MET A 1 19.57 1.47 27.29
CA MET A 1 20.31 1.68 26.02
C MET A 1 19.92 3.00 25.38
N TRP A 2 18.65 3.39 25.39
CA TRP A 2 18.21 4.74 24.98
C TRP A 2 18.71 5.88 25.88
N ASP A 3 19.19 5.58 27.10
CA ASP A 3 19.82 6.55 28.02
C ASP A 3 21.08 7.24 27.46
N ARG A 4 21.61 6.80 26.33
CA ARG A 4 22.80 7.34 25.70
C ARG A 4 22.54 8.19 24.46
N VAL A 5 21.34 8.24 23.97
CA VAL A 5 21.00 9.14 22.88
C VAL A 5 20.82 10.52 23.49
N ALA A 6 21.93 11.23 23.66
CA ALA A 6 21.90 12.61 24.12
C ALA A 6 21.00 13.40 23.15
N ILE A 7 19.89 13.91 23.68
CA ILE A 7 19.05 14.84 22.94
C ILE A 7 19.95 16.02 22.57
N THR A 8 20.22 16.19 21.29
CA THR A 8 20.92 17.37 20.82
C THR A 8 20.02 18.59 20.99
N LEU A 9 20.59 19.77 21.21
CA LEU A 9 19.84 21.03 21.39
C LEU A 9 18.75 21.23 20.32
N GLY A 10 19.00 20.84 19.06
CA GLY A 10 18.02 20.94 17.98
C GLY A 10 16.80 20.05 18.13
N ILE A 11 16.96 18.86 18.67
CA ILE A 11 15.86 17.91 18.89
C ILE A 11 15.02 18.33 20.10
N GLU A 12 15.63 18.82 21.14
CA GLU A 12 14.91 19.39 22.30
C GLU A 12 14.02 20.55 21.86
N GLN A 13 14.50 21.43 21.01
CA GLN A 13 13.71 22.53 20.48
C GLN A 13 12.54 22.04 19.63
N SER A 14 12.75 21.01 18.79
CA SER A 14 11.68 20.40 17.99
C SER A 14 10.61 19.79 18.89
N LEU A 15 10.99 19.07 19.96
CA LEU A 15 10.04 18.52 20.93
C LEU A 15 9.26 19.62 21.64
N LYS A 16 9.93 20.69 22.08
CA LYS A 16 9.25 21.86 22.67
C LYS A 16 8.19 22.42 21.73
N THR A 17 8.55 22.69 20.47
CA THR A 17 7.63 23.19 19.44
C THR A 17 6.46 22.26 19.22
N ILE A 18 6.70 20.95 19.11
CA ILE A 18 5.64 19.93 18.90
C ILE A 18 4.65 19.94 20.07
N PHE A 19 5.15 19.87 21.30
CA PHE A 19 4.28 19.83 22.47
C PHE A 19 3.63 21.19 22.77
N SER A 20 4.30 22.32 22.51
CA SER A 20 3.68 23.65 22.58
C SER A 20 2.50 23.79 21.60
N ALA A 21 2.56 23.17 20.42
CA ALA A 21 1.47 23.19 19.46
C ALA A 21 0.24 22.36 19.92
N ILE A 22 0.44 21.32 20.73
CA ILE A 22 -0.61 20.36 21.09
C ILE A 22 -1.21 20.66 22.47
N LEU A 23 -0.40 21.10 23.43
CA LEU A 23 -0.82 21.39 24.79
C LEU A 23 -1.49 22.75 24.87
N VAL A 24 -2.66 22.80 25.50
CA VAL A 24 -3.42 24.04 25.69
C VAL A 24 -3.60 24.26 27.20
N GLY A 25 -3.01 25.34 27.71
CA GLY A 25 -3.20 25.75 29.10
C GLY A 25 -4.60 26.28 29.36
N GLY A 26 -5.10 26.01 30.57
CA GLY A 26 -6.33 26.63 31.08
C GLY A 26 -6.06 28.10 31.36
N ILE A 27 -6.37 28.98 30.41
CA ILE A 27 -6.19 30.42 30.54
C ILE A 27 -7.45 31.04 31.13
N ASP A 28 -7.27 31.99 32.01
CA ASP A 28 -8.37 32.80 32.53
C ASP A 28 -9.05 33.57 31.37
N ARG A 29 -10.26 33.16 31.04
CA ARG A 29 -11.06 33.73 29.93
C ARG A 29 -11.54 35.16 30.23
N SER A 30 -11.33 35.66 31.44
CA SER A 30 -11.73 37.02 31.81
C SER A 30 -10.92 38.13 31.16
N ASN A 31 -9.73 37.83 30.57
CA ASN A 31 -8.92 38.80 29.87
C ASN A 31 -9.09 38.68 28.33
N PRO A 32 -9.70 39.69 27.67
CA PRO A 32 -9.98 39.63 26.23
C PRO A 32 -8.75 39.45 25.33
N ALA A 33 -7.58 39.94 25.74
CA ALA A 33 -6.34 39.81 24.98
C ALA A 33 -5.87 38.33 24.90
N TYR A 34 -6.16 37.53 25.93
CA TYR A 34 -5.84 36.12 25.96
C TYR A 34 -6.89 35.27 25.26
N ALA A 35 -8.14 35.74 25.16
CA ALA A 35 -9.22 35.00 24.53
C ALA A 35 -8.97 34.71 23.04
N ASP A 36 -8.45 35.73 22.30
CA ASP A 36 -8.13 35.56 20.89
C ASP A 36 -6.94 34.61 20.68
N LEU A 37 -5.88 34.76 21.48
CA LEU A 37 -4.74 33.86 21.47
C LEU A 37 -5.14 32.40 21.80
N LEU A 38 -6.00 32.23 22.80
CA LEU A 38 -6.52 30.91 23.21
C LEU A 38 -7.31 30.26 22.06
N ASN A 39 -8.19 31.01 21.42
CA ASN A 39 -8.99 30.49 20.31
C ASN A 39 -8.11 30.05 19.13
N LYS A 40 -7.10 30.85 18.77
CA LYS A 40 -6.11 30.48 17.74
C LYS A 40 -5.33 29.24 18.14
N LYS A 41 -4.84 29.18 19.38
CA LYS A 41 -4.10 28.04 19.90
C LYS A 41 -4.94 26.75 19.94
N VAL A 42 -6.22 26.83 20.35
CA VAL A 42 -7.15 25.70 20.37
C VAL A 42 -7.40 25.17 18.95
N ALA A 43 -7.57 26.05 17.97
CA ALA A 43 -7.75 25.67 16.57
C ALA A 43 -6.53 24.92 16.01
N VAL A 44 -5.34 25.47 16.20
CA VAL A 44 -4.08 24.84 15.79
C VAL A 44 -3.85 23.53 16.53
N ALA A 45 -4.06 23.50 17.84
CA ALA A 45 -3.88 22.29 18.67
C ALA A 45 -4.79 21.14 18.23
N LYS A 46 -6.00 21.40 17.76
CA LYS A 46 -6.91 20.38 17.21
C LYS A 46 -6.35 19.72 15.96
N ILE A 47 -5.81 20.52 15.03
CA ILE A 47 -5.21 20.03 13.79
C ILE A 47 -3.91 19.28 14.09
N CYS A 48 -3.03 19.88 14.87
CA CYS A 48 -1.74 19.30 15.24
C CYS A 48 -1.91 17.98 16.01
N ARG A 49 -2.88 17.91 16.93
CA ARG A 49 -3.18 16.70 17.69
C ARG A 49 -3.62 15.55 16.78
N ALA A 50 -4.49 15.79 15.80
CA ALA A 50 -4.93 14.75 14.86
C ALA A 50 -3.75 14.15 14.09
N ARG A 51 -2.82 15.00 13.63
CA ARG A 51 -1.58 14.57 12.97
C ARG A 51 -0.61 13.86 13.90
N PHE A 52 -0.48 14.36 15.12
CA PHE A 52 0.35 13.78 16.16
C PHE A 52 -0.08 12.36 16.49
N MET A 53 -1.38 12.12 16.72
CA MET A 53 -1.93 10.81 17.06
C MET A 53 -1.78 9.78 15.94
N ALA A 54 -1.72 10.24 14.67
CA ALA A 54 -1.72 9.34 13.52
C ALA A 54 -0.33 8.77 13.17
N ASN A 55 0.76 9.52 13.37
CA ASN A 55 2.02 9.25 12.66
C ASN A 55 3.31 9.45 13.47
N PHE A 56 3.27 9.62 14.78
CA PHE A 56 4.46 10.03 15.50
C PHE A 56 5.15 8.87 16.25
N PRO A 57 6.47 8.64 16.06
CA PRO A 57 7.20 7.57 16.73
C PRO A 57 7.61 7.99 18.15
N PHE A 58 6.94 7.45 19.15
CA PHE A 58 7.03 7.94 20.54
C PHE A 58 7.89 7.15 21.50
N ASN A 59 8.57 6.16 21.07
CA ASN A 59 9.32 5.23 21.92
C ASN A 59 10.65 5.81 22.48
N ILE A 60 10.94 7.10 22.30
CA ILE A 60 12.23 7.71 22.65
C ILE A 60 12.09 8.95 23.51
N PHE A 61 10.90 9.26 23.96
CA PHE A 61 10.73 10.40 24.85
C PHE A 61 11.38 10.17 26.20
N CYS A 62 12.07 11.20 26.68
CA CYS A 62 12.52 11.23 28.06
C CYS A 62 11.53 12.01 28.93
N ASP A 63 11.33 11.49 30.13
CA ASP A 63 10.74 12.20 31.26
C ASP A 63 9.40 12.90 31.02
N ALA A 64 9.37 14.23 31.11
CA ALA A 64 8.15 15.04 31.04
C ALA A 64 7.39 14.90 29.69
N TYR A 65 8.09 14.75 28.57
CA TYR A 65 7.47 14.55 27.27
C TYR A 65 6.80 13.18 27.17
N ALA A 66 7.39 12.15 27.76
CA ALA A 66 6.77 10.83 27.82
C ALA A 66 5.45 10.86 28.61
N ILE A 67 5.40 11.62 29.68
CA ILE A 67 4.19 11.78 30.49
C ILE A 67 3.13 12.59 29.75
N PHE A 68 3.49 13.67 29.07
CA PHE A 68 2.55 14.37 28.20
C PHE A 68 1.99 13.46 27.11
N TYR A 69 2.84 12.61 26.53
CA TYR A 69 2.39 11.62 25.57
C TYR A 69 1.35 10.67 26.18
N GLU A 70 1.64 10.07 27.33
CA GLU A 70 0.72 9.17 28.03
C GLU A 70 -0.62 9.87 28.33
N ILE A 71 -0.58 11.11 28.80
CA ILE A 71 -1.79 11.89 29.10
C ILE A 71 -2.59 12.16 27.82
N ILE A 72 -1.94 12.59 26.75
CA ILE A 72 -2.62 12.97 25.50
C ILE A 72 -3.18 11.74 24.80
N VAL A 73 -2.40 10.66 24.72
CA VAL A 73 -2.76 9.45 23.95
C VAL A 73 -3.67 8.52 24.75
N THR A 74 -3.29 8.21 25.97
CA THR A 74 -4.01 7.20 26.78
C THR A 74 -5.23 7.79 27.46
N LEU A 75 -5.10 8.98 28.05
CA LEU A 75 -6.20 9.67 28.74
C LEU A 75 -6.97 10.60 27.81
N GLN A 76 -6.49 10.85 26.61
CA GLN A 76 -7.10 11.71 25.59
C GLN A 76 -7.39 13.15 26.06
N VAL A 77 -6.58 13.67 26.97
CA VAL A 77 -6.68 15.03 27.50
C VAL A 77 -5.50 15.85 27.03
N ASN A 78 -5.75 17.08 26.54
CA ASN A 78 -4.70 18.00 26.12
C ASN A 78 -4.96 19.47 26.58
N THR A 79 -6.04 19.69 27.29
CA THR A 79 -6.42 21.00 27.82
C THR A 79 -6.62 20.89 29.33
N PHE A 80 -5.74 21.48 30.09
CA PHE A 80 -5.80 21.45 31.57
C PHE A 80 -5.06 22.63 32.18
N THR A 81 -5.36 22.92 33.45
CA THR A 81 -4.56 23.83 34.27
C THR A 81 -3.41 23.06 34.96
N ALA A 82 -2.42 23.79 35.48
CA ALA A 82 -1.34 23.18 36.22
C ALA A 82 -1.84 22.35 37.44
N GLU A 83 -2.91 22.79 38.09
CA GLU A 83 -3.53 22.06 39.22
C GLU A 83 -4.24 20.78 38.73
N GLN A 84 -4.97 20.89 37.61
CA GLN A 84 -5.59 19.70 37.00
C GLN A 84 -4.53 18.70 36.52
N LEU A 85 -3.40 19.18 35.99
CA LEU A 85 -2.29 18.32 35.57
C LEU A 85 -1.71 17.56 36.76
N LYS A 86 -1.49 18.22 37.92
CA LYS A 86 -1.06 17.56 39.14
C LYS A 86 -2.04 16.46 39.56
N SER A 87 -3.33 16.77 39.55
CA SER A 87 -4.38 15.80 39.90
C SER A 87 -4.44 14.63 38.89
N ILE A 88 -4.23 14.88 37.61
CA ILE A 88 -4.19 13.83 36.59
C ILE A 88 -3.00 12.89 36.84
N ILE A 89 -1.82 13.42 37.11
CA ILE A 89 -0.62 12.62 37.42
C ILE A 89 -0.84 11.77 38.67
N GLU A 90 -1.36 12.35 39.72
CA GLU A 90 -1.61 11.66 40.98
C GLU A 90 -2.65 10.54 40.85
N ASN A 91 -3.76 10.82 40.15
CA ASN A 91 -4.82 9.84 39.93
C ASN A 91 -4.41 8.69 38.98
N ASN A 92 -3.37 8.86 38.18
CA ASN A 92 -2.84 7.87 37.22
C ASN A 92 -1.42 7.42 37.56
N ARG A 93 -1.02 7.51 38.85
CA ARG A 93 0.35 7.24 39.29
C ARG A 93 0.87 5.86 38.89
N GLU A 94 0.04 4.82 39.00
CA GLU A 94 0.42 3.46 38.60
C GLU A 94 0.72 3.38 37.12
N LEU A 95 -0.14 3.96 36.28
CA LEU A 95 0.08 4.03 34.82
C LEU A 95 1.37 4.76 34.49
N ILE A 96 1.66 5.87 35.14
CA ILE A 96 2.88 6.66 34.90
C ILE A 96 4.11 5.92 35.41
N LEU A 97 4.06 5.32 36.60
CA LEU A 97 5.15 4.55 37.14
C LEU A 97 5.44 3.27 36.35
N ASP A 98 4.43 2.67 35.71
CA ASP A 98 4.58 1.47 34.89
C ASP A 98 4.81 1.77 33.40
N SER A 99 4.76 3.05 33.02
CA SER A 99 5.05 3.45 31.66
C SER A 99 6.49 3.09 31.27
N PRO A 100 6.67 2.39 30.13
CA PRO A 100 8.00 2.03 29.64
C PRO A 100 8.79 3.24 29.13
N TYR A 101 8.13 4.38 28.96
CA TYR A 101 8.70 5.62 28.45
C TYR A 101 9.22 6.55 29.55
N VAL A 102 8.89 6.28 30.81
CA VAL A 102 9.34 7.07 31.96
C VAL A 102 10.60 6.46 32.58
N ASN A 103 11.69 7.23 32.60
CA ASN A 103 12.94 6.79 33.17
C ASN A 103 12.94 6.90 34.71
N LYS A 104 12.44 5.89 35.40
CA LYS A 104 12.40 5.83 36.87
C LYS A 104 13.77 6.02 37.53
N LYS A 105 14.87 5.57 36.90
CA LYS A 105 16.21 5.65 37.47
C LYS A 105 16.68 7.10 37.69
N LYS A 106 16.18 8.04 36.88
CA LYS A 106 16.51 9.46 37.02
C LYS A 106 15.97 10.03 38.34
N TYR A 107 14.85 9.49 38.81
CA TYR A 107 14.16 9.96 40.01
C TYR A 107 14.37 9.05 41.22
N SER A 108 15.17 7.98 41.09
CA SER A 108 15.32 6.94 42.10
C SER A 108 16.23 7.31 43.27
N GLN A 109 16.88 8.48 43.25
CA GLN A 109 17.71 8.97 44.33
C GLN A 109 17.18 10.30 44.87
N THR A 110 16.96 10.38 46.18
CA THR A 110 16.67 11.65 46.82
C THR A 110 17.90 12.55 46.91
N ALA A 111 17.72 13.85 47.15
CA ALA A 111 18.83 14.78 47.36
C ALA A 111 19.80 14.36 48.51
N SER A 112 19.35 13.50 49.42
CA SER A 112 20.16 12.92 50.49
C SER A 112 20.87 11.60 50.10
N GLY A 113 20.71 11.12 48.87
CA GLY A 113 21.34 9.89 48.36
C GLY A 113 20.62 8.59 48.77
N ASN A 114 19.46 8.67 49.39
CA ASN A 114 18.64 7.51 49.75
C ASN A 114 17.83 7.04 48.53
N ILE A 115 17.39 5.77 48.53
CA ILE A 115 16.48 5.23 47.55
C ILE A 115 15.12 5.94 47.73
N ALA A 116 14.65 6.58 46.66
CA ALA A 116 13.36 7.30 46.67
C ALA A 116 12.19 6.32 46.71
N SER A 117 11.18 6.66 47.53
CA SER A 117 9.89 5.96 47.46
C SER A 117 9.12 6.31 46.19
N ASP A 118 8.12 5.52 45.85
CA ASP A 118 7.22 5.83 44.71
C ASP A 118 6.56 7.19 44.85
N ASP A 119 6.27 7.63 46.09
CA ASP A 119 5.72 8.95 46.38
C ASP A 119 6.73 10.06 46.07
N ASP A 120 8.01 9.87 46.45
CA ASP A 120 9.10 10.81 46.12
C ASP A 120 9.29 10.91 44.61
N ILE A 121 9.23 9.76 43.90
CA ILE A 121 9.38 9.69 42.45
C ILE A 121 8.25 10.45 41.75
N ILE A 122 6.98 10.20 42.15
CA ILE A 122 5.82 10.89 41.56
C ILE A 122 5.87 12.39 41.87
N MET A 123 6.28 12.78 43.06
CA MET A 123 6.41 14.19 43.40
C MET A 123 7.47 14.91 42.55
N ALA A 124 8.63 14.28 42.36
CA ALA A 124 9.68 14.82 41.52
C ALA A 124 9.26 14.90 40.04
N ILE A 125 8.60 13.87 39.53
CA ILE A 125 8.02 13.84 38.18
C ILE A 125 6.99 14.98 38.05
N THR A 126 6.08 15.10 38.99
CA THR A 126 5.02 16.12 38.97
C THR A 126 5.60 17.54 38.91
N SER A 127 6.63 17.82 39.72
CA SER A 127 7.30 19.12 39.66
C SER A 127 7.88 19.42 38.30
N THR A 128 8.67 18.50 37.75
CA THR A 128 9.32 18.64 36.43
C THR A 128 8.29 18.82 35.32
N VAL A 129 7.22 18.04 35.31
CA VAL A 129 6.17 18.09 34.29
C VAL A 129 5.38 19.39 34.36
N VAL A 130 5.06 19.86 35.55
CA VAL A 130 4.34 21.14 35.75
C VAL A 130 5.19 22.35 35.37
N GLU A 131 6.49 22.33 35.67
CA GLU A 131 7.41 23.38 35.21
C GLU A 131 7.45 23.45 33.68
N LEU A 132 7.66 22.33 33.02
CA LEU A 132 7.68 22.25 31.56
C LEU A 132 6.31 22.61 30.94
N PHE A 133 5.21 22.19 31.55
CA PHE A 133 3.87 22.54 31.10
C PHE A 133 3.66 24.07 31.12
N ASN A 134 4.06 24.76 32.18
CA ASN A 134 3.96 26.21 32.30
C ASN A 134 4.82 26.92 31.22
N GLU A 135 5.94 26.33 30.81
CA GLU A 135 6.74 26.84 29.69
C GLU A 135 6.02 26.66 28.35
N LEU A 136 5.49 25.46 28.08
CA LEU A 136 4.95 25.07 26.77
C LEU A 136 3.54 25.61 26.50
N CYS A 137 2.67 25.68 27.51
CA CYS A 137 1.25 25.96 27.29
C CYS A 137 0.96 27.39 26.83
N PHE A 138 1.86 28.35 27.04
CA PHE A 138 1.71 29.74 26.65
C PHE A 138 2.37 30.07 25.30
N ASP A 139 3.23 29.20 24.79
CA ASP A 139 3.86 29.40 23.49
C ASP A 139 2.85 29.20 22.37
N TYR A 140 2.79 30.16 21.43
CA TYR A 140 2.03 30.02 20.20
C TYR A 140 2.92 29.44 19.12
N VAL A 141 2.51 28.33 18.54
CA VAL A 141 3.20 27.65 17.43
C VAL A 141 2.25 27.59 16.25
N THR A 142 2.73 27.97 15.09
CA THR A 142 1.98 27.84 13.84
C THR A 142 1.95 26.40 13.35
N GLU A 143 1.01 26.08 12.46
CA GLU A 143 0.92 24.74 11.85
C GLU A 143 2.19 24.39 11.05
N ASP A 144 2.81 25.37 10.39
CA ASP A 144 4.02 25.14 9.60
C ASP A 144 5.26 24.91 10.48
N GLU A 145 5.40 25.61 11.59
CA GLU A 145 6.44 25.35 12.58
C GLU A 145 6.28 23.96 13.20
N PHE A 146 5.04 23.54 13.49
CA PHE A 146 4.75 22.20 13.96
C PHE A 146 5.16 21.15 12.91
N LYS A 147 4.77 21.32 11.64
CA LYS A 147 5.13 20.41 10.54
C LYS A 147 6.65 20.29 10.40
N SER A 148 7.35 21.42 10.35
CA SER A 148 8.80 21.47 10.24
C SER A 148 9.48 20.74 11.39
N SER A 149 9.00 20.95 12.62
CA SER A 149 9.54 20.28 13.82
C SER A 149 9.26 18.78 13.82
N CYS A 150 8.10 18.34 13.32
CA CYS A 150 7.80 16.92 13.14
C CYS A 150 8.74 16.26 12.12
N ILE A 151 9.04 16.93 11.01
CA ILE A 151 9.99 16.43 10.00
C ILE A 151 11.38 16.27 10.62
N THR A 152 11.89 17.34 11.25
CA THR A 152 13.21 17.32 11.91
C THR A 152 13.33 16.20 12.94
N TYR A 153 12.30 16.04 13.77
CA TYR A 153 12.28 14.97 14.76
C TYR A 153 12.23 13.58 14.13
N THR A 154 11.41 13.40 13.09
CA THR A 154 11.28 12.12 12.39
C THR A 154 12.59 11.71 11.73
N ASP A 155 13.30 12.64 11.09
CA ASP A 155 14.58 12.37 10.44
C ASP A 155 15.67 12.03 11.46
N TRP A 156 15.70 12.75 12.58
CA TRP A 156 16.58 12.39 13.69
C TRP A 156 16.26 10.99 14.23
N TYR A 157 14.96 10.67 14.41
CA TYR A 157 14.53 9.37 14.90
C TYR A 157 14.94 8.24 13.97
N LYS A 158 14.76 8.41 12.66
CA LYS A 158 15.19 7.41 11.66
C LYS A 158 16.67 7.10 11.80
N ASN A 159 17.51 8.13 11.91
CA ASN A 159 18.95 7.98 12.05
C ASN A 159 19.32 7.27 13.37
N ALA A 160 18.74 7.70 14.48
CA ALA A 160 18.97 7.09 15.78
C ALA A 160 18.50 5.63 15.83
N PHE A 161 17.37 5.33 15.20
CA PHE A 161 16.81 3.97 15.13
C PHE A 161 17.65 3.07 14.21
N ALA A 162 18.15 3.61 13.09
CA ALA A 162 19.05 2.88 12.20
C ALA A 162 20.38 2.53 12.90
N GLU A 163 20.96 3.49 13.64
CA GLU A 163 22.16 3.25 14.43
C GLU A 163 21.93 2.17 15.51
N PHE A 164 20.82 2.27 16.24
CA PHE A 164 20.42 1.27 17.23
C PHE A 164 20.23 -0.13 16.61
N THR A 165 19.58 -0.19 15.44
CA THR A 165 19.40 -1.44 14.69
C THR A 165 20.74 -2.05 14.31
N ALA A 166 21.68 -1.25 13.79
CA ALA A 166 23.01 -1.70 13.42
C ALA A 166 23.81 -2.24 14.63
N GLN A 167 23.73 -1.57 15.78
CA GLN A 167 24.36 -2.02 17.02
C GLN A 167 23.81 -3.36 17.49
N ASN A 168 22.49 -3.55 17.43
CA ASN A 168 21.85 -4.81 17.81
C ASN A 168 22.16 -5.93 16.81
N MET A 169 22.22 -5.65 15.52
CA MET A 169 22.66 -6.61 14.50
C MET A 169 24.08 -7.11 14.79
N ALA A 170 24.99 -6.21 15.19
CA ALA A 170 26.33 -6.61 15.61
C ALA A 170 26.29 -7.52 16.86
N ALA A 171 25.41 -7.22 17.82
CA ALA A 171 25.24 -8.04 19.03
C ALA A 171 24.66 -9.43 18.71
N ILE A 172 23.69 -9.53 17.79
CA ILE A 172 23.09 -10.81 17.33
C ILE A 172 24.15 -11.76 16.76
N MET A 173 25.17 -11.20 16.13
CA MET A 173 26.27 -11.98 15.54
C MET A 173 27.34 -12.39 16.56
N THR A 174 27.23 -11.99 17.82
CA THR A 174 28.13 -12.45 18.90
C THR A 174 27.67 -13.77 19.48
N ASP A 175 28.55 -14.46 20.21
CA ASP A 175 28.28 -15.74 20.87
C ASP A 175 27.08 -15.68 21.86
N ASN A 176 26.80 -14.49 22.43
CA ASN A 176 25.75 -14.30 23.40
C ASN A 176 24.40 -13.90 22.78
N GLY A 177 24.36 -13.55 21.48
CA GLY A 177 23.16 -13.07 20.82
C GLY A 177 22.61 -11.75 21.38
N TYR A 178 21.36 -11.45 21.07
CA TYR A 178 20.64 -10.25 21.50
C TYR A 178 19.24 -10.58 22.00
N ASP A 179 18.88 -10.07 23.18
CA ASP A 179 17.53 -10.17 23.75
C ASP A 179 16.71 -8.91 23.44
N ASP A 180 15.73 -9.02 22.58
CA ASP A 180 14.78 -7.93 22.29
C ASP A 180 13.68 -7.90 23.37
N LYS A 181 13.82 -6.97 24.30
CA LYS A 181 12.88 -6.76 25.41
C LYS A 181 11.90 -5.65 25.07
N LYS A 182 10.80 -6.00 24.40
CA LYS A 182 9.70 -5.05 24.12
C LYS A 182 8.73 -5.01 25.29
N PRO A 183 8.31 -3.81 25.74
CA PRO A 183 7.31 -3.68 26.80
C PRO A 183 6.03 -4.43 26.45
N GLY A 184 5.48 -5.20 27.40
CA GLY A 184 4.24 -5.96 27.23
C GLY A 184 4.32 -7.16 26.28
N LYS A 185 5.49 -7.50 25.72
CA LYS A 185 5.70 -8.69 24.87
C LYS A 185 6.70 -9.65 25.52
N ARG A 186 6.62 -10.93 25.12
CA ARG A 186 7.67 -11.91 25.52
C ARG A 186 8.97 -11.48 24.87
N SER A 187 10.06 -11.49 25.66
CA SER A 187 11.42 -11.29 25.15
C SER A 187 11.72 -12.32 24.06
N ARG A 188 12.25 -11.89 22.93
CA ARG A 188 12.74 -12.77 21.87
C ARG A 188 14.26 -12.72 21.85
N HIS A 189 14.88 -13.89 21.85
CA HIS A 189 16.31 -14.03 21.70
C HIS A 189 16.65 -14.22 20.23
N TYR A 190 17.56 -13.41 19.71
CA TYR A 190 18.08 -13.47 18.34
C TYR A 190 19.54 -13.91 18.37
N HIS A 191 19.91 -14.87 17.53
CA HIS A 191 21.28 -15.37 17.43
C HIS A 191 21.61 -15.87 16.03
N GLY A 192 22.75 -15.41 15.49
CA GLY A 192 23.26 -15.86 14.21
C GLY A 192 22.66 -15.14 12.99
N LEU A 193 23.14 -15.50 11.80
CA LEU A 193 22.87 -14.77 10.56
C LEU A 193 21.37 -14.73 10.18
N SER A 194 20.67 -15.85 10.34
CA SER A 194 19.24 -15.92 9.98
C SER A 194 18.41 -14.96 10.82
N ASP A 195 18.63 -14.97 12.14
CA ASP A 195 17.91 -14.10 13.08
C ASP A 195 18.29 -12.63 12.88
N MET A 196 19.56 -12.36 12.53
CA MET A 196 20.01 -11.02 12.20
C MET A 196 19.26 -10.47 10.97
N MET A 197 19.11 -11.27 9.92
CA MET A 197 18.38 -10.85 8.70
C MET A 197 16.89 -10.61 8.98
N GLU A 198 16.27 -11.45 9.82
CA GLU A 198 14.88 -11.26 10.24
C GLU A 198 14.73 -9.96 11.07
N TYR A 199 15.62 -9.75 12.05
CA TYR A 199 15.64 -8.53 12.87
C TYR A 199 15.83 -7.27 12.03
N TYR A 200 16.74 -7.31 11.05
CA TYR A 200 16.94 -6.22 10.10
C TYR A 200 15.68 -5.92 9.28
N GLY A 201 15.06 -6.94 8.70
CA GLY A 201 13.83 -6.78 7.91
C GLY A 201 12.68 -6.16 8.72
N GLU A 202 12.46 -6.63 9.97
CA GLU A 202 11.46 -6.06 10.87
C GLU A 202 11.70 -4.56 11.15
N ASN A 203 12.95 -4.19 11.46
CA ASN A 203 13.29 -2.83 11.85
C ASN A 203 13.36 -1.89 10.62
N THR A 204 13.78 -2.37 9.47
CA THR A 204 13.77 -1.60 8.21
C THR A 204 12.33 -1.22 7.82
N ARG A 205 11.35 -2.11 8.02
CA ARG A 205 9.92 -1.78 7.81
C ARG A 205 9.45 -0.67 8.74
N ILE A 206 9.89 -0.66 9.99
CA ILE A 206 9.56 0.43 10.92
C ILE A 206 10.13 1.76 10.41
N ILE A 207 11.39 1.78 9.97
CA ILE A 207 12.04 2.99 9.43
C ILE A 207 11.27 3.48 8.18
N LYS A 208 10.92 2.59 7.26
CA LYS A 208 10.14 2.93 6.06
C LYS A 208 8.74 3.46 6.40
N SER A 209 8.06 2.90 7.40
CA SER A 209 6.74 3.38 7.83
C SER A 209 6.74 4.80 8.44
N LEU A 210 7.91 5.28 8.85
CA LEU A 210 8.13 6.64 9.35
C LEU A 210 8.47 7.63 8.24
N SER A 211 8.57 7.19 6.98
CA SER A 211 8.76 8.09 5.85
C SER A 211 7.51 8.94 5.60
N GLU A 212 7.66 10.07 4.92
CA GLU A 212 6.53 10.96 4.61
C GLU A 212 5.42 10.28 3.80
N GLU A 213 5.77 9.23 3.08
CA GLU A 213 4.89 8.45 2.21
C GLU A 213 3.80 7.69 2.97
N GLY A 214 4.03 7.34 4.24
CA GLY A 214 3.03 6.70 5.11
C GLY A 214 2.19 7.68 5.94
N ARG A 215 2.37 8.99 5.80
CA ARG A 215 1.66 9.98 6.61
C ARG A 215 0.25 10.20 6.08
N ILE A 216 -0.72 10.21 6.98
CA ILE A 216 -2.08 10.62 6.66
C ILE A 216 -2.06 12.09 6.25
N GLN A 217 -2.30 12.36 4.98
CA GLN A 217 -2.48 13.72 4.47
C GLN A 217 -3.93 14.14 4.72
N SER A 218 -4.13 15.27 5.41
CA SER A 218 -5.45 15.90 5.50
C SER A 218 -5.55 16.95 4.41
N CYS A 219 -6.55 16.84 3.56
CA CYS A 219 -6.91 17.87 2.60
C CYS A 219 -8.18 18.57 3.11
N VAL A 220 -8.18 19.89 3.14
CA VAL A 220 -9.36 20.69 3.42
C VAL A 220 -9.81 21.32 2.11
N MET A 221 -11.09 21.14 1.77
CA MET A 221 -11.71 21.78 0.60
C MET A 221 -12.00 23.25 0.96
N ASP A 222 -11.00 24.10 0.81
CA ASP A 222 -11.02 25.55 1.02
C ASP A 222 -10.81 26.32 -0.29
N GLU A 223 -10.72 27.65 -0.22
CA GLU A 223 -10.49 28.49 -1.40
C GLU A 223 -9.18 28.13 -2.12
N LYS A 224 -8.13 27.78 -1.38
CA LYS A 224 -6.84 27.39 -1.95
C LYS A 224 -6.96 26.07 -2.71
N TRP A 225 -7.66 25.08 -2.14
CA TRP A 225 -7.97 23.82 -2.83
C TRP A 225 -8.74 24.09 -4.13
N LEU A 226 -9.75 24.99 -4.08
CA LEU A 226 -10.54 25.33 -5.27
C LEU A 226 -9.69 25.99 -6.36
N GLU A 227 -8.78 26.91 -5.99
CA GLU A 227 -7.86 27.52 -6.94
C GLU A 227 -6.90 26.50 -7.57
N GLU A 228 -6.37 25.57 -6.77
CA GLU A 228 -5.52 24.48 -7.25
C GLU A 228 -6.29 23.56 -8.19
N GLU A 229 -7.54 23.22 -7.87
CA GLU A 229 -8.40 22.36 -8.70
C GLU A 229 -8.75 23.04 -10.02
N MET A 230 -9.14 24.32 -10.01
CA MET A 230 -9.40 25.10 -11.23
C MET A 230 -8.18 25.22 -12.13
N GLN A 231 -6.96 25.30 -11.56
CA GLN A 231 -5.72 25.27 -12.34
C GLN A 231 -5.45 23.88 -12.92
N ASN A 232 -5.94 22.82 -12.27
CA ASN A 232 -5.77 21.45 -12.70
C ASN A 232 -6.81 20.98 -13.71
N GLU A 233 -7.97 21.65 -13.84
CA GLU A 233 -9.02 21.30 -14.81
C GLU A 233 -8.54 21.17 -16.26
N ASN A 234 -7.49 21.91 -16.61
CA ASN A 234 -6.87 21.86 -17.94
C ASN A 234 -5.69 20.88 -18.05
N LYS A 235 -5.34 20.18 -16.96
CA LYS A 235 -4.28 19.17 -16.99
C LYS A 235 -4.90 17.82 -17.35
N LEU A 236 -4.26 17.09 -18.27
CA LEU A 236 -4.59 15.70 -18.54
C LEU A 236 -4.59 14.91 -17.23
N ASP A 237 -5.58 14.07 -17.03
CA ASP A 237 -5.64 13.18 -15.87
C ASP A 237 -4.47 12.19 -15.90
N ASN A 238 -3.41 12.50 -15.18
CA ASN A 238 -2.20 11.69 -15.13
C ASN A 238 -2.43 10.29 -14.49
N ASN A 239 -3.59 10.07 -13.86
CA ASN A 239 -3.95 8.79 -13.28
C ASN A 239 -4.68 7.89 -14.28
N SER A 240 -5.23 8.43 -15.35
CA SER A 240 -5.83 7.63 -16.41
C SER A 240 -4.75 6.95 -17.25
N LEU A 241 -4.93 5.67 -17.55
CA LEU A 241 -3.97 4.88 -18.31
C LEU A 241 -4.53 4.52 -19.69
N PHE A 242 -5.42 3.54 -19.76
CA PHE A 242 -5.95 3.05 -21.02
C PHE A 242 -7.32 2.40 -20.87
N SER A 243 -8.09 2.43 -21.93
CA SER A 243 -9.36 1.69 -22.05
C SER A 243 -9.10 0.20 -22.26
N ILE A 244 -10.00 -0.66 -21.84
CA ILE A 244 -9.92 -2.11 -22.00
C ILE A 244 -9.86 -2.50 -23.49
N GLY A 245 -10.54 -1.74 -24.34
CA GLY A 245 -10.59 -1.95 -25.79
C GLY A 245 -11.72 -2.88 -26.22
N ILE A 246 -12.68 -3.09 -25.34
CA ILE A 246 -13.95 -3.76 -25.60
C ILE A 246 -15.03 -2.71 -25.31
N LYS A 247 -15.75 -2.30 -26.33
CA LYS A 247 -16.66 -1.14 -26.29
C LYS A 247 -17.64 -1.21 -25.13
N GLU A 248 -18.25 -2.36 -24.89
CA GLU A 248 -19.28 -2.57 -23.86
C GLU A 248 -18.72 -2.34 -22.44
N MET A 249 -17.45 -2.65 -22.24
CA MET A 249 -16.73 -2.39 -20.99
C MET A 249 -16.28 -0.92 -20.91
N ASP A 250 -15.71 -0.41 -21.98
CA ASP A 250 -15.18 0.96 -22.03
C ASP A 250 -16.29 2.00 -21.84
N ASP A 251 -17.50 1.75 -22.36
CA ASP A 251 -18.66 2.63 -22.18
C ASP A 251 -19.11 2.74 -20.71
N THR A 252 -18.82 1.74 -19.87
CA THR A 252 -19.22 1.71 -18.45
C THR A 252 -18.04 1.95 -17.51
N ILE A 253 -16.93 1.22 -17.67
CA ILE A 253 -15.76 1.30 -16.79
C ILE A 253 -14.92 2.53 -17.15
N GLY A 254 -14.91 2.93 -18.42
CA GLY A 254 -14.02 3.96 -18.92
C GLY A 254 -12.56 3.48 -18.99
N GLU A 255 -11.65 4.42 -18.76
CA GLU A 255 -10.22 4.10 -18.73
C GLU A 255 -9.81 3.50 -17.39
N LEU A 256 -8.97 2.49 -17.44
CA LEU A 256 -8.32 1.93 -16.26
C LEU A 256 -7.35 2.97 -15.68
N ARG A 257 -7.27 3.04 -14.35
CA ARG A 257 -6.58 4.14 -13.65
C ARG A 257 -5.51 3.62 -12.71
N ARG A 258 -4.47 4.42 -12.52
CA ARG A 258 -3.47 4.19 -11.47
C ARG A 258 -4.14 4.19 -10.09
N GLY A 259 -3.65 3.36 -9.19
CA GLY A 259 -4.20 3.18 -7.85
C GLY A 259 -5.45 2.30 -7.80
N ASN A 260 -6.03 1.91 -8.96
CA ASN A 260 -7.14 0.99 -9.01
C ASN A 260 -6.69 -0.47 -9.11
N MET A 261 -7.53 -1.36 -8.62
CA MET A 261 -7.38 -2.80 -8.71
C MET A 261 -8.53 -3.38 -9.51
N LEU A 262 -8.22 -4.08 -10.61
CA LEU A 262 -9.18 -4.83 -11.41
C LEU A 262 -9.10 -6.32 -11.06
N GLY A 263 -10.18 -6.86 -10.51
CA GLY A 263 -10.38 -8.29 -10.31
C GLY A 263 -10.88 -8.97 -11.59
N ILE A 264 -10.25 -10.08 -11.99
CA ILE A 264 -10.60 -10.84 -13.19
C ILE A 264 -10.96 -12.26 -12.75
N MET A 265 -12.24 -12.56 -12.68
CA MET A 265 -12.73 -13.82 -12.16
C MET A 265 -13.15 -14.79 -13.26
N GLY A 266 -13.06 -16.09 -13.00
CA GLY A 266 -13.52 -17.11 -13.92
C GLY A 266 -13.24 -18.52 -13.39
N PRO A 267 -13.84 -19.56 -13.99
CA PRO A 267 -13.57 -20.94 -13.60
C PRO A 267 -12.12 -21.34 -13.87
N PRO A 268 -11.62 -22.42 -13.25
CA PRO A 268 -10.35 -23.01 -13.66
C PRO A 268 -10.30 -23.26 -15.16
N LYS A 269 -9.21 -22.84 -15.82
CA LYS A 269 -9.04 -22.91 -17.28
C LYS A 269 -10.09 -22.11 -18.09
N GLY A 270 -10.79 -21.18 -17.44
CA GLY A 270 -11.84 -20.34 -18.04
C GLY A 270 -11.34 -19.10 -18.79
N GLY A 271 -10.04 -18.92 -18.98
CA GLY A 271 -9.50 -17.83 -19.80
C GLY A 271 -9.00 -16.61 -19.01
N LYS A 272 -9.03 -16.61 -17.65
CA LYS A 272 -8.56 -15.50 -16.81
C LYS A 272 -7.17 -14.99 -17.21
N THR A 273 -6.17 -15.87 -17.14
CA THR A 273 -4.78 -15.54 -17.52
C THR A 273 -4.68 -15.07 -18.96
N ARG A 274 -5.55 -15.58 -19.87
CA ARG A 274 -5.61 -15.14 -21.27
C ARG A 274 -6.14 -13.71 -21.41
N PHE A 275 -7.20 -13.39 -20.67
CA PHE A 275 -7.74 -12.04 -20.64
C PHE A 275 -6.76 -11.06 -19.97
N THR A 276 -6.11 -11.48 -18.89
CA THR A 276 -5.05 -10.67 -18.25
C THR A 276 -3.90 -10.41 -19.24
N ASN A 277 -3.47 -11.43 -20.00
CA ASN A 277 -2.46 -11.25 -21.05
C ASN A 277 -2.91 -10.33 -22.18
N TYR A 278 -4.20 -10.32 -22.52
CA TYR A 278 -4.76 -9.34 -23.47
C TYR A 278 -4.59 -7.91 -22.94
N LEU A 279 -4.97 -7.65 -21.68
CA LEU A 279 -4.79 -6.33 -21.06
C LEU A 279 -3.33 -5.90 -20.97
N VAL A 280 -2.44 -6.83 -20.59
CA VAL A 280 -0.99 -6.60 -20.56
C VAL A 280 -0.46 -6.25 -21.96
N SER A 281 -0.85 -7.00 -23.00
CA SER A 281 -0.46 -6.71 -24.38
C SER A 281 -0.95 -5.34 -24.84
N ARG A 282 -2.14 -4.93 -24.40
CA ARG A 282 -2.69 -3.62 -24.69
C ARG A 282 -1.90 -2.51 -23.99
N ALA A 283 -1.66 -2.64 -22.70
CA ALA A 283 -0.84 -1.70 -21.93
C ALA A 283 0.54 -1.49 -22.58
N LEU A 284 1.23 -2.59 -22.87
CA LEU A 284 2.55 -2.56 -23.52
C LEU A 284 2.52 -1.85 -24.88
N SER A 285 1.47 -2.05 -25.69
CA SER A 285 1.34 -1.40 -27.00
C SER A 285 1.15 0.11 -26.94
N LEU A 286 0.66 0.59 -25.81
CA LEU A 286 0.46 2.00 -25.51
C LEU A 286 1.66 2.64 -24.82
N GLY A 287 2.73 1.86 -24.60
CA GLY A 287 3.98 2.33 -24.01
C GLY A 287 4.06 2.19 -22.49
N TYR A 288 3.04 1.63 -21.84
CA TYR A 288 3.05 1.42 -20.39
C TYR A 288 3.92 0.22 -20.01
N ASN A 289 4.70 0.38 -18.94
CA ASN A 289 5.55 -0.67 -18.42
C ASN A 289 4.72 -1.62 -17.52
N VAL A 290 4.96 -2.91 -17.65
CA VAL A 290 4.22 -3.94 -16.92
C VAL A 290 5.17 -4.82 -16.14
N CYS A 291 4.87 -5.03 -14.86
CA CYS A 291 5.51 -6.02 -14.00
C CYS A 291 4.54 -7.19 -13.74
N VAL A 292 4.98 -8.42 -14.00
CA VAL A 292 4.18 -9.62 -13.79
C VAL A 292 4.83 -10.52 -12.74
N TRP A 293 4.03 -10.91 -11.75
CA TRP A 293 4.39 -11.96 -10.79
C TRP A 293 3.54 -13.20 -11.05
N PRO A 294 4.07 -14.19 -11.83
CA PRO A 294 3.32 -15.39 -12.21
C PRO A 294 3.42 -16.43 -11.11
N LEU A 295 2.45 -16.46 -10.19
CA LEU A 295 2.38 -17.44 -9.11
C LEU A 295 1.72 -18.75 -9.53
N GLU A 296 0.99 -18.76 -10.66
CA GLU A 296 0.32 -19.93 -11.23
C GLU A 296 0.75 -20.15 -12.70
N GLY A 297 2.02 -20.30 -12.93
CA GLY A 297 2.54 -20.51 -14.29
C GLY A 297 4.00 -20.14 -14.36
N THR A 298 4.61 -20.31 -15.51
CA THR A 298 6.01 -20.00 -15.73
C THR A 298 6.16 -18.69 -16.52
N LYS A 299 7.29 -18.03 -16.36
CA LYS A 299 7.69 -16.87 -17.13
C LYS A 299 7.68 -17.17 -18.66
N GLU A 300 8.12 -18.37 -19.04
CA GLU A 300 8.15 -18.80 -20.44
C GLU A 300 6.73 -18.92 -21.03
N GLU A 301 5.77 -19.41 -20.24
CA GLU A 301 4.35 -19.44 -20.63
C GLU A 301 3.83 -18.02 -20.86
N TRP A 302 4.08 -17.11 -19.93
CA TRP A 302 3.69 -15.71 -20.04
C TRP A 302 4.34 -15.03 -21.24
N GLN A 303 5.64 -15.20 -21.46
CA GLN A 303 6.34 -14.67 -22.63
C GLN A 303 5.76 -15.21 -23.95
N SER A 304 5.42 -16.50 -23.99
CA SER A 304 4.82 -17.11 -25.17
C SER A 304 3.42 -16.55 -25.45
N MET A 305 2.63 -16.31 -24.40
CA MET A 305 1.32 -15.67 -24.51
C MET A 305 1.45 -14.22 -24.99
N GLN A 306 2.42 -13.46 -24.50
CA GLN A 306 2.64 -12.07 -24.92
C GLN A 306 3.09 -11.97 -26.39
N VAL A 307 3.97 -12.84 -26.86
CA VAL A 307 4.36 -12.90 -28.28
C VAL A 307 3.15 -13.24 -29.16
N ALA A 308 2.31 -14.20 -28.74
CA ALA A 308 1.10 -14.55 -29.47
C ALA A 308 0.10 -13.39 -29.51
N ALA A 309 -0.12 -12.71 -28.39
CA ALA A 309 -1.01 -11.56 -28.27
C ALA A 309 -0.53 -10.37 -29.11
N PHE A 310 0.77 -10.11 -29.11
CA PHE A 310 1.36 -9.07 -29.94
C PHE A 310 1.07 -9.30 -31.44
N ILE A 311 1.37 -10.52 -31.94
CA ILE A 311 1.15 -10.86 -33.35
C ILE A 311 -0.34 -10.77 -33.71
N ALA A 312 -1.21 -11.33 -32.87
CA ALA A 312 -2.64 -11.32 -33.12
C ALA A 312 -3.19 -9.90 -33.16
N ARG A 313 -2.84 -9.05 -32.19
CA ARG A 313 -3.28 -7.67 -32.12
C ARG A 313 -2.77 -6.84 -33.31
N GLU A 314 -1.48 -6.87 -33.60
CA GLU A 314 -0.92 -6.12 -34.73
C GLU A 314 -1.57 -6.53 -36.07
N SER A 315 -1.78 -7.84 -36.28
CA SER A 315 -2.46 -8.31 -37.49
C SER A 315 -3.95 -7.95 -37.51
N TYR A 316 -4.61 -7.93 -36.35
CA TYR A 316 -6.01 -7.50 -36.21
C TYR A 316 -6.18 -6.02 -36.58
N GLU A 317 -5.34 -5.12 -36.03
CA GLU A 317 -5.36 -3.69 -36.38
C GLU A 317 -5.04 -3.45 -37.89
N GLN A 318 -4.15 -4.23 -38.45
CA GLN A 318 -3.85 -4.20 -39.88
C GLN A 318 -5.04 -4.66 -40.73
N THR A 319 -5.75 -5.70 -40.29
CA THR A 319 -6.96 -6.19 -40.95
C THR A 319 -8.08 -5.17 -40.86
N LYS A 320 -8.31 -4.60 -39.67
CA LYS A 320 -9.34 -3.55 -39.45
C LYS A 320 -9.08 -2.29 -40.28
N SER A 321 -7.80 -1.94 -40.51
CA SER A 321 -7.42 -0.80 -41.38
C SER A 321 -7.31 -1.15 -42.87
N GLY A 322 -7.64 -2.36 -43.26
CA GLY A 322 -7.57 -2.81 -44.68
C GLY A 322 -6.17 -3.02 -45.21
N LYS A 323 -5.14 -3.01 -44.36
CA LYS A 323 -3.73 -3.21 -44.75
C LYS A 323 -3.35 -4.69 -44.88
N ARG A 324 -4.19 -5.58 -44.36
CA ARG A 324 -3.98 -7.03 -44.38
C ARG A 324 -5.30 -7.74 -44.65
N ASP A 325 -5.23 -8.84 -45.39
CA ASP A 325 -6.37 -9.72 -45.58
C ASP A 325 -6.34 -10.84 -44.50
N GLY A 326 -7.21 -10.71 -43.52
CA GLY A 326 -7.37 -11.63 -42.40
C GLY A 326 -6.31 -11.52 -41.29
N MET A 327 -6.74 -11.91 -40.07
CA MET A 327 -5.93 -11.89 -38.85
C MET A 327 -4.98 -13.10 -38.79
N LEU A 328 -3.74 -12.86 -38.35
CA LEU A 328 -2.77 -13.93 -38.09
C LEU A 328 -2.89 -14.42 -36.65
N ARG A 329 -3.27 -15.68 -36.46
CA ARG A 329 -3.40 -16.32 -35.16
C ARG A 329 -2.31 -17.38 -35.00
N ILE A 330 -1.35 -17.12 -34.11
CA ILE A 330 -0.32 -18.09 -33.74
C ILE A 330 -0.58 -18.49 -32.28
N SER A 331 -0.73 -19.78 -32.05
CA SER A 331 -1.00 -20.29 -30.70
C SER A 331 0.21 -20.08 -29.78
N SER A 332 -0.02 -19.54 -28.59
CA SER A 332 1.00 -19.42 -27.54
C SER A 332 1.62 -20.79 -27.18
N LYS A 333 0.83 -21.87 -27.24
CA LYS A 333 1.31 -23.23 -27.03
C LYS A 333 2.32 -23.66 -28.09
N ASP A 334 2.10 -23.30 -29.36
CA ASP A 334 3.01 -23.64 -30.43
C ASP A 334 4.31 -22.81 -30.35
N ILE A 335 4.23 -21.58 -29.84
CA ILE A 335 5.40 -20.76 -29.53
C ILE A 335 6.20 -21.40 -28.38
N LEU A 336 5.55 -21.75 -27.28
CA LEU A 336 6.18 -22.40 -26.12
C LEU A 336 6.87 -23.71 -26.50
N GLN A 337 6.18 -24.54 -27.28
CA GLN A 337 6.68 -25.85 -27.73
C GLN A 337 7.64 -25.74 -28.94
N LYS A 338 7.94 -24.54 -29.40
CA LYS A 338 8.84 -24.25 -30.56
C LYS A 338 8.43 -24.95 -31.85
N LYS A 339 7.14 -25.27 -32.05
CA LYS A 339 6.64 -25.92 -33.28
C LYS A 339 6.79 -25.06 -34.52
N TYR A 340 6.90 -23.75 -34.34
CA TYR A 340 7.13 -22.78 -35.41
C TYR A 340 8.48 -22.94 -36.12
N ILE A 341 9.45 -23.69 -35.57
CA ILE A 341 10.80 -23.84 -36.12
C ILE A 341 10.74 -24.43 -37.53
N ASN A 342 9.79 -25.33 -37.78
CA ASN A 342 9.63 -25.98 -39.09
C ASN A 342 8.80 -25.17 -40.11
N SER A 343 8.30 -24.00 -39.72
CA SER A 343 7.56 -23.09 -40.61
C SER A 343 8.34 -21.79 -40.82
N PRO A 344 8.96 -21.56 -42.00
CA PRO A 344 9.71 -20.35 -42.26
C PRO A 344 8.90 -19.07 -42.06
N THR A 345 7.62 -19.07 -42.43
CA THR A 345 6.69 -17.94 -42.25
C THR A 345 6.44 -17.64 -40.78
N MET A 346 6.04 -18.64 -40.00
CA MET A 346 5.81 -18.46 -38.57
C MET A 346 7.09 -18.03 -37.82
N ARG A 347 8.23 -18.60 -38.19
CA ARG A 347 9.53 -18.25 -37.62
C ARG A 347 9.87 -16.77 -37.88
N LYS A 348 9.61 -16.27 -39.09
CA LYS A 348 9.82 -14.86 -39.45
C LYS A 348 8.92 -13.93 -38.63
N GLU A 349 7.63 -14.22 -38.54
CA GLU A 349 6.65 -13.42 -37.78
C GLU A 349 7.00 -13.38 -36.31
N ILE A 350 7.31 -14.52 -35.70
CA ILE A 350 7.67 -14.60 -34.27
C ILE A 350 8.99 -13.86 -34.00
N ALA A 351 9.98 -13.98 -34.88
CA ALA A 351 11.24 -13.24 -34.73
C ALA A 351 11.03 -11.73 -34.85
N ALA A 352 10.23 -11.28 -35.84
CA ALA A 352 9.87 -9.87 -36.00
C ALA A 352 9.12 -9.33 -34.76
N ALA A 353 8.16 -10.08 -34.24
CA ALA A 353 7.43 -9.70 -33.04
C ALA A 353 8.36 -9.54 -31.81
N LYS A 354 9.23 -10.51 -31.56
CA LYS A 354 10.20 -10.46 -30.47
C LYS A 354 11.14 -9.25 -30.56
N ILE A 355 11.63 -8.96 -31.78
CA ILE A 355 12.47 -7.78 -32.03
C ILE A 355 11.67 -6.52 -31.76
N ALA A 356 10.45 -6.38 -32.29
CA ALA A 356 9.62 -5.22 -32.12
C ALA A 356 9.30 -4.97 -30.63
N MET A 357 8.93 -6.01 -29.88
CA MET A 357 8.67 -5.93 -28.44
C MET A 357 9.91 -5.51 -27.63
N ALA A 358 11.11 -5.92 -28.07
CA ALA A 358 12.35 -5.64 -27.35
C ALA A 358 12.98 -4.28 -27.69
N THR A 359 12.73 -3.75 -28.90
CA THR A 359 13.48 -2.60 -29.40
C THR A 359 12.64 -1.39 -29.77
N SER A 360 11.31 -1.54 -29.88
CA SER A 360 10.44 -0.42 -30.22
C SER A 360 10.34 0.57 -29.05
N PRO A 361 10.68 1.85 -29.23
CA PRO A 361 10.54 2.86 -28.19
C PRO A 361 9.08 3.18 -27.84
N LYS A 362 8.14 2.73 -28.67
CA LYS A 362 6.69 2.90 -28.45
C LYS A 362 6.08 1.77 -27.63
N TYR A 363 6.82 0.68 -27.43
CA TYR A 363 6.35 -0.49 -26.71
C TYR A 363 6.89 -0.47 -25.28
N GLY A 364 5.99 -0.60 -24.31
CA GLY A 364 6.38 -0.62 -22.90
C GLY A 364 7.24 -1.84 -22.55
N ARG A 365 7.93 -1.78 -21.44
CA ARG A 365 8.76 -2.88 -20.94
C ARG A 365 7.92 -3.90 -20.19
N LEU A 366 8.20 -5.17 -20.41
CA LEU A 366 7.65 -6.30 -19.67
C LEU A 366 8.72 -6.88 -18.76
N SER A 367 8.50 -6.81 -17.47
CA SER A 367 9.37 -7.41 -16.46
C SER A 367 8.66 -8.53 -15.70
N PHE A 368 9.44 -9.44 -15.14
CA PHE A 368 8.95 -10.58 -14.37
C PHE A 368 9.65 -10.66 -13.03
N ILE A 369 8.88 -10.99 -11.99
CA ILE A 369 9.39 -11.37 -10.68
C ILE A 369 8.99 -12.83 -10.44
N GLU A 370 9.93 -13.66 -10.02
CA GLU A 370 9.71 -15.09 -9.81
C GLU A 370 9.95 -15.44 -8.34
N GLY A 371 9.27 -16.45 -7.87
CA GLY A 371 9.35 -16.93 -6.49
C GLY A 371 8.04 -16.79 -5.73
N THR A 372 7.97 -17.44 -4.59
CA THR A 372 6.83 -17.37 -3.67
C THR A 372 7.27 -16.68 -2.39
N ALA A 373 6.43 -15.81 -1.88
CA ALA A 373 6.71 -15.09 -0.65
C ALA A 373 5.41 -14.78 0.10
N TYR A 374 5.53 -14.36 1.34
CA TYR A 374 4.44 -13.65 2.00
C TYR A 374 4.26 -12.29 1.34
N VAL A 375 3.03 -11.76 1.40
CA VAL A 375 2.70 -10.47 0.76
C VAL A 375 3.63 -9.34 1.22
N GLU A 376 4.03 -9.37 2.48
CA GLU A 376 4.93 -8.37 3.05
C GLU A 376 6.33 -8.40 2.39
N ASP A 377 6.84 -9.58 2.07
CA ASP A 377 8.13 -9.73 1.38
C ASP A 377 8.02 -9.38 -0.10
N MET A 378 6.86 -9.65 -0.70
CA MET A 378 6.58 -9.26 -2.09
C MET A 378 6.70 -7.76 -2.29
N PHE A 379 6.20 -6.96 -1.35
CA PHE A 379 6.26 -5.50 -1.46
C PHE A 379 7.69 -4.99 -1.43
N ASP A 380 8.54 -5.51 -0.55
CA ASP A 380 9.96 -5.15 -0.51
C ASP A 380 10.68 -5.47 -1.84
N VAL A 381 10.36 -6.61 -2.44
CA VAL A 381 10.91 -7.02 -3.75
C VAL A 381 10.38 -6.11 -4.87
N LEU A 382 9.08 -5.80 -4.86
CA LEU A 382 8.45 -4.94 -5.87
C LEU A 382 8.97 -3.50 -5.80
N GLU A 383 9.13 -2.93 -4.60
CA GLU A 383 9.73 -1.61 -4.41
C GLU A 383 11.19 -1.59 -4.90
N SER A 384 11.99 -2.58 -4.50
CA SER A 384 13.36 -2.71 -4.96
C SER A 384 13.46 -2.86 -6.49
N HIS A 385 12.53 -3.62 -7.10
CA HIS A 385 12.47 -3.77 -8.56
C HIS A 385 12.12 -2.45 -9.24
N TYR A 386 11.17 -1.71 -8.69
CA TYR A 386 10.75 -0.39 -9.19
C TYR A 386 11.89 0.63 -9.11
N ASP A 387 12.58 0.71 -7.97
CA ASP A 387 13.65 1.68 -7.71
C ASP A 387 14.93 1.41 -8.53
N ASN A 388 15.20 0.16 -8.90
CA ASN A 388 16.35 -0.24 -9.71
C ASN A 388 16.14 0.02 -11.22
N GLU A 389 15.64 1.21 -11.58
CA GLU A 389 15.40 1.67 -12.95
C GLU A 389 14.39 0.83 -13.74
N ASN A 390 13.50 0.12 -13.07
CA ASN A 390 12.42 -0.67 -13.67
C ASN A 390 11.03 -0.19 -13.26
N PRO A 391 10.71 1.12 -13.33
CA PRO A 391 9.39 1.60 -12.97
C PRO A 391 8.33 0.91 -13.85
N PHE A 392 7.20 0.57 -13.24
CA PHE A 392 6.07 -0.04 -13.94
C PHE A 392 4.78 0.72 -13.64
N ASP A 393 3.88 0.72 -14.61
CA ASP A 393 2.57 1.37 -14.55
C ASP A 393 1.48 0.38 -14.16
N VAL A 394 1.70 -0.89 -14.48
CA VAL A 394 0.76 -2.00 -14.25
C VAL A 394 1.47 -3.14 -13.52
N LEU A 395 0.84 -3.60 -12.45
CA LEU A 395 1.26 -4.78 -11.68
C LEU A 395 0.25 -5.91 -11.87
N VAL A 396 0.74 -7.08 -12.26
CA VAL A 396 -0.06 -8.31 -12.36
C VAL A 396 0.42 -9.31 -11.32
N ILE A 397 -0.48 -9.84 -10.50
CA ILE A 397 -0.20 -10.95 -9.57
C ILE A 397 -1.16 -12.10 -9.89
N ASP A 398 -0.67 -13.13 -10.59
CA ASP A 398 -1.49 -14.25 -11.07
C ASP A 398 -1.11 -15.57 -10.35
N GLN A 399 -1.80 -16.00 -9.28
CA GLN A 399 -2.98 -15.43 -8.63
C GLN A 399 -2.63 -14.98 -7.21
N LEU A 400 -3.13 -13.80 -6.79
CA LEU A 400 -2.88 -13.27 -5.44
C LEU A 400 -3.42 -14.19 -4.33
N VAL A 401 -4.44 -15.00 -4.58
CA VAL A 401 -4.97 -15.99 -3.62
C VAL A 401 -3.92 -17.02 -3.17
N ASN A 402 -2.86 -17.21 -3.96
CA ASN A 402 -1.74 -18.10 -3.63
C ASN A 402 -0.72 -17.44 -2.67
N VAL A 403 -0.89 -16.15 -2.37
CA VAL A 403 -0.05 -15.39 -1.44
C VAL A 403 -0.77 -15.28 -0.11
N MET A 404 -0.02 -15.45 0.97
CA MET A 404 -0.54 -15.29 2.32
C MET A 404 0.13 -14.11 3.01
N SER A 405 -0.62 -13.42 3.87
CA SER A 405 -0.03 -12.50 4.84
C SER A 405 0.48 -13.26 6.06
N ARG A 406 1.52 -12.74 6.72
CA ARG A 406 1.92 -13.18 8.06
C ARG A 406 0.89 -12.79 9.13
N LYS A 407 0.05 -11.81 8.83
CA LYS A 407 -1.07 -11.40 9.66
C LYS A 407 -2.28 -12.32 9.42
N GLY A 408 -3.10 -12.51 10.46
CA GLY A 408 -4.27 -13.39 10.40
C GLY A 408 -4.04 -14.78 11.01
N LYS A 409 -5.11 -15.35 11.58
CA LYS A 409 -5.08 -16.63 12.32
C LYS A 409 -5.40 -17.84 11.46
N GLY A 410 -6.06 -17.66 10.32
CA GLY A 410 -6.48 -18.72 9.43
C GLY A 410 -6.21 -18.41 7.96
N LYS A 411 -6.34 -19.42 7.06
CA LYS A 411 -6.07 -19.25 5.62
C LYS A 411 -6.90 -18.11 5.01
N VAL A 412 -8.20 -18.07 5.30
CA VAL A 412 -9.12 -17.05 4.77
C VAL A 412 -8.72 -15.64 5.22
N GLU A 413 -8.43 -15.45 6.51
CA GLU A 413 -7.98 -14.16 7.04
C GLU A 413 -6.65 -13.71 6.41
N ARG A 414 -5.70 -14.63 6.22
CA ARG A 414 -4.41 -14.34 5.59
C ARG A 414 -4.55 -13.93 4.13
N ILE A 415 -5.46 -14.56 3.39
CA ILE A 415 -5.77 -14.17 2.01
C ILE A 415 -6.44 -12.79 2.00
N SER A 416 -7.44 -12.56 2.88
CA SER A 416 -8.12 -11.27 2.99
C SER A 416 -7.13 -10.14 3.28
N GLU A 417 -6.23 -10.37 4.23
CA GLU A 417 -5.20 -9.41 4.59
C GLU A 417 -4.23 -9.15 3.42
N ALA A 418 -3.86 -10.19 2.67
CA ALA A 418 -3.00 -10.04 1.48
C ALA A 418 -3.66 -9.16 0.41
N TYR A 419 -4.97 -9.32 0.17
CA TYR A 419 -5.71 -8.45 -0.76
C TYR A 419 -5.76 -7.01 -0.30
N MET A 420 -6.08 -6.75 0.97
CA MET A 420 -6.13 -5.39 1.53
C MET A 420 -4.76 -4.71 1.50
N GLN A 421 -3.71 -5.42 1.90
CA GLN A 421 -2.34 -4.88 1.85
C GLN A 421 -1.91 -4.60 0.40
N THR A 422 -2.25 -5.47 -0.54
CA THR A 422 -1.92 -5.25 -1.96
C THR A 422 -2.65 -4.03 -2.51
N LYS A 423 -3.92 -3.82 -2.16
CA LYS A 423 -4.66 -2.62 -2.56
C LYS A 423 -3.99 -1.33 -2.05
N ASN A 424 -3.58 -1.32 -0.78
CA ASN A 424 -2.87 -0.19 -0.20
C ASN A 424 -1.51 0.02 -0.88
N PHE A 425 -0.81 -1.06 -1.22
CA PHE A 425 0.48 -1.01 -1.89
C PHE A 425 0.37 -0.40 -3.30
N ILE A 426 -0.56 -0.86 -4.15
CA ILE A 426 -0.73 -0.34 -5.51
C ILE A 426 -1.14 1.14 -5.55
N ALA A 427 -1.82 1.62 -4.50
CA ALA A 427 -2.19 3.03 -4.38
C ALA A 427 -1.01 3.94 -4.02
N ASN A 428 0.07 3.39 -3.44
CA ASN A 428 1.15 4.17 -2.82
C ASN A 428 2.56 3.67 -3.14
N VAL A 429 2.73 2.75 -4.09
CA VAL A 429 4.04 2.20 -4.48
C VAL A 429 4.97 3.31 -4.95
N ALA A 430 6.19 3.35 -4.42
CA ALA A 430 7.27 4.25 -4.85
C ALA A 430 6.81 5.69 -5.17
N LYS A 431 5.84 6.23 -4.43
CA LYS A 431 5.24 7.58 -4.60
C LYS A 431 4.34 7.74 -5.83
N VAL A 432 4.23 6.74 -6.67
CA VAL A 432 3.37 6.76 -7.87
C VAL A 432 2.42 5.58 -7.81
N PRO A 433 1.11 5.80 -7.81
CA PRO A 433 0.15 4.71 -7.83
C PRO A 433 0.26 3.92 -9.15
N VAL A 434 -0.01 2.61 -9.09
CA VAL A 434 0.01 1.71 -10.26
C VAL A 434 -1.36 1.03 -10.43
N LEU A 435 -1.67 0.53 -11.62
CA LEU A 435 -2.85 -0.30 -11.84
C LEU A 435 -2.56 -1.75 -11.42
N GLY A 436 -3.41 -2.34 -10.59
CA GLY A 436 -3.33 -3.75 -10.23
C GLY A 436 -4.28 -4.63 -11.06
N LEU A 437 -3.78 -5.71 -11.67
CA LEU A 437 -4.58 -6.73 -12.35
C LEU A 437 -4.49 -8.04 -11.56
N MET A 438 -5.62 -8.49 -10.99
CA MET A 438 -5.69 -9.60 -10.03
C MET A 438 -6.63 -10.70 -10.50
N PRO A 439 -6.11 -11.68 -11.27
CA PRO A 439 -6.89 -12.88 -11.60
C PRO A 439 -7.27 -13.67 -10.34
N ALA A 440 -8.53 -14.14 -10.29
CA ALA A 440 -9.06 -14.93 -9.18
C ALA A 440 -10.05 -15.99 -9.68
N GLN A 441 -10.35 -16.99 -8.86
CA GLN A 441 -11.29 -18.05 -9.23
C GLN A 441 -12.71 -17.72 -8.76
N LEU A 442 -13.69 -18.07 -9.60
CA LEU A 442 -15.10 -18.11 -9.20
C LEU A 442 -15.35 -19.32 -8.28
N LYS A 443 -16.30 -19.18 -7.35
CA LYS A 443 -16.82 -20.31 -6.59
C LYS A 443 -17.41 -21.37 -7.50
N GLN A 444 -17.29 -22.63 -7.10
CA GLN A 444 -17.80 -23.75 -7.89
C GLN A 444 -19.34 -23.70 -8.05
N ASP A 445 -20.05 -23.28 -7.02
CA ASP A 445 -21.51 -23.13 -7.05
C ASP A 445 -21.96 -22.04 -8.06
N VAL A 446 -21.20 -20.96 -8.17
CA VAL A 446 -21.43 -19.90 -9.18
C VAL A 446 -21.15 -20.44 -10.58
N VAL A 447 -20.08 -21.20 -10.76
CA VAL A 447 -19.78 -21.86 -12.05
C VAL A 447 -20.90 -22.82 -12.46
N ASP A 448 -21.41 -23.61 -11.51
CA ASP A 448 -22.52 -24.54 -11.76
C ASP A 448 -23.87 -23.83 -11.98
N PHE A 449 -24.06 -22.66 -11.38
CA PHE A 449 -25.19 -21.77 -11.66
C PHE A 449 -25.12 -21.22 -13.08
N LEU A 450 -23.98 -20.66 -13.49
CA LEU A 450 -23.78 -20.11 -14.85
C LEU A 450 -23.90 -21.16 -15.96
N ARG A 451 -23.53 -22.42 -15.67
CA ARG A 451 -23.76 -23.53 -16.63
C ARG A 451 -25.23 -23.79 -16.91
N ARG A 452 -26.10 -23.54 -15.92
CA ARG A 452 -27.55 -23.75 -16.04
C ARG A 452 -28.29 -22.49 -16.51
N ASN A 453 -27.75 -21.32 -16.18
CA ASN A 453 -28.36 -20.02 -16.39
C ASN A 453 -27.32 -19.03 -16.95
N PRO A 454 -26.86 -19.21 -18.19
CA PRO A 454 -25.72 -18.44 -18.71
C PRO A 454 -26.04 -16.96 -18.98
N ASP A 455 -27.29 -16.56 -18.98
CA ASP A 455 -27.74 -15.19 -19.23
C ASP A 455 -28.07 -14.44 -17.94
N GLU A 456 -27.98 -15.10 -16.80
CA GLU A 456 -28.19 -14.47 -15.49
C GLU A 456 -26.92 -13.77 -15.01
N ASP A 457 -27.11 -12.67 -14.30
CA ASP A 457 -26.01 -11.91 -13.72
C ASP A 457 -25.43 -12.63 -12.48
N ILE A 458 -24.19 -12.31 -12.17
CA ILE A 458 -23.49 -12.77 -10.96
C ILE A 458 -23.16 -11.56 -10.09
N ASP A 459 -23.17 -11.76 -8.79
CA ASP A 459 -23.03 -10.70 -7.81
C ASP A 459 -21.74 -10.85 -6.96
N VAL A 460 -21.61 -9.98 -5.97
CA VAL A 460 -20.49 -9.92 -5.03
C VAL A 460 -20.24 -11.21 -4.23
N THR A 461 -21.17 -12.18 -4.25
CA THR A 461 -20.99 -13.47 -3.59
C THR A 461 -20.19 -14.48 -4.42
N ALA A 462 -19.84 -14.12 -5.65
CA ALA A 462 -19.15 -14.96 -6.62
C ALA A 462 -17.68 -15.29 -6.27
N GLY A 463 -17.08 -14.59 -5.31
CA GLY A 463 -15.68 -14.78 -4.92
C GLY A 463 -15.36 -16.17 -4.39
N GLY A 464 -14.26 -16.76 -4.83
CA GLY A 464 -13.87 -18.14 -4.55
C GLY A 464 -13.44 -18.40 -3.10
N GLU A 465 -12.15 -18.29 -2.78
CA GLU A 465 -11.61 -18.68 -1.47
C GLU A 465 -11.80 -17.63 -0.37
N SER A 466 -12.01 -16.37 -0.73
CA SER A 466 -12.23 -15.25 0.21
C SER A 466 -13.20 -14.24 -0.40
N ALA A 467 -14.08 -13.68 0.41
CA ALA A 467 -14.97 -12.58 -0.01
C ALA A 467 -14.18 -11.33 -0.45
N GLU A 468 -12.97 -11.15 0.06
CA GLU A 468 -12.11 -10.02 -0.28
C GLU A 468 -11.60 -10.05 -1.73
N THR A 469 -11.63 -11.21 -2.39
CA THR A 469 -11.35 -11.30 -3.83
C THR A 469 -12.30 -10.48 -4.70
N VAL A 470 -13.52 -10.21 -4.19
CA VAL A 470 -14.54 -9.38 -4.84
C VAL A 470 -14.65 -8.00 -4.18
N ARG A 471 -14.51 -7.91 -2.86
CA ARG A 471 -14.75 -6.67 -2.12
C ARG A 471 -13.61 -5.66 -2.19
N THR A 472 -12.38 -6.15 -2.28
CA THR A 472 -11.18 -5.29 -2.26
C THR A 472 -10.90 -4.61 -3.59
N PRO A 473 -11.01 -5.27 -4.77
CA PRO A 473 -10.86 -4.60 -6.05
C PRO A 473 -11.89 -3.48 -6.26
N ASP A 474 -11.53 -2.48 -7.07
CA ASP A 474 -12.44 -1.38 -7.42
C ASP A 474 -13.45 -1.80 -8.47
N GLU A 475 -13.01 -2.64 -9.40
CA GLU A 475 -13.82 -3.24 -10.44
C GLU A 475 -13.57 -4.75 -10.46
N VAL A 476 -14.61 -5.55 -10.61
CA VAL A 476 -14.52 -7.00 -10.73
C VAL A 476 -15.34 -7.47 -11.92
N ILE A 477 -14.68 -8.16 -12.82
CA ILE A 477 -15.30 -8.78 -13.98
C ILE A 477 -15.29 -10.30 -13.86
N GLY A 478 -16.36 -10.94 -14.35
CA GLY A 478 -16.48 -12.38 -14.47
C GLY A 478 -16.35 -12.84 -15.92
N LEU A 479 -15.63 -13.93 -16.15
CA LEU A 479 -15.47 -14.55 -17.46
C LEU A 479 -16.06 -15.95 -17.42
N PHE A 480 -16.94 -16.27 -18.37
CA PHE A 480 -17.49 -17.60 -18.49
C PHE A 480 -17.75 -17.96 -19.97
N SER A 481 -17.50 -19.20 -20.34
CA SER A 481 -17.91 -19.78 -21.61
C SER A 481 -18.32 -21.22 -21.42
N SER A 482 -19.42 -21.62 -22.02
CA SER A 482 -19.76 -23.03 -22.23
C SER A 482 -18.77 -23.68 -23.21
N LYS A 483 -18.87 -24.99 -23.41
CA LYS A 483 -18.03 -25.66 -24.40
C LYS A 483 -18.36 -25.17 -25.82
N GLU A 484 -19.64 -25.04 -26.15
CA GLU A 484 -20.11 -24.57 -27.46
C GLU A 484 -19.67 -23.14 -27.75
N GLU A 485 -19.78 -22.24 -26.78
CA GLU A 485 -19.30 -20.86 -26.92
C GLU A 485 -17.80 -20.80 -27.16
N ARG A 486 -17.01 -21.60 -26.44
CA ARG A 486 -15.55 -21.66 -26.66
C ARG A 486 -15.19 -22.17 -28.07
N ASP A 487 -15.91 -23.20 -28.53
CA ASP A 487 -15.70 -23.75 -29.88
C ASP A 487 -16.05 -22.69 -30.97
N ASN A 488 -16.93 -21.74 -30.65
CA ASN A 488 -17.30 -20.61 -31.48
C ASN A 488 -16.50 -19.32 -31.22
N ASN A 489 -15.47 -19.35 -30.37
CA ASN A 489 -14.64 -18.21 -29.95
C ASN A 489 -15.47 -17.11 -29.27
N ILE A 490 -16.40 -17.47 -28.42
CA ILE A 490 -17.27 -16.57 -27.65
C ILE A 490 -16.94 -16.68 -26.16
N MET A 491 -16.83 -15.53 -25.50
CA MET A 491 -16.70 -15.39 -24.05
C MET A 491 -17.80 -14.46 -23.53
N LYS A 492 -18.54 -14.89 -22.53
CA LYS A 492 -19.44 -14.02 -21.79
C LYS A 492 -18.66 -13.27 -20.72
N ILE A 493 -18.88 -11.97 -20.65
CA ILE A 493 -18.25 -11.08 -19.66
C ILE A 493 -19.35 -10.50 -18.78
N TYR A 494 -19.15 -10.56 -17.47
CA TYR A 494 -20.08 -10.13 -16.44
C TYR A 494 -19.48 -9.02 -15.60
N SER A 495 -20.30 -8.03 -15.21
CA SER A 495 -19.97 -7.09 -14.15
C SER A 495 -20.32 -7.71 -12.82
N VAL A 496 -19.31 -8.07 -12.01
CA VAL A 496 -19.51 -8.73 -10.70
C VAL A 496 -19.61 -7.70 -9.59
N ALA A 497 -18.73 -6.70 -9.61
CA ALA A 497 -18.72 -5.59 -8.65
C ALA A 497 -18.06 -4.37 -9.27
N SER A 498 -18.59 -3.19 -8.96
CA SER A 498 -18.00 -1.91 -9.33
C SER A 498 -18.14 -0.94 -8.15
N ARG A 499 -17.05 -0.24 -7.83
CA ARG A 499 -17.03 0.76 -6.76
C ARG A 499 -17.38 2.16 -7.28
N HIS A 500 -17.02 2.45 -8.52
CA HIS A 500 -17.05 3.82 -9.05
C HIS A 500 -18.02 4.02 -10.21
N ASN A 501 -18.24 3.01 -11.05
CA ASN A 501 -18.82 3.22 -12.39
C ASN A 501 -20.17 2.54 -12.63
N GLY A 502 -20.78 1.91 -11.65
CA GLY A 502 -21.97 1.09 -11.85
C GLY A 502 -21.67 -0.24 -12.58
N SER A 503 -22.68 -1.06 -12.79
CA SER A 503 -22.56 -2.35 -13.48
C SER A 503 -22.98 -2.24 -14.93
N PHE A 504 -22.34 -2.99 -15.81
CA PHE A 504 -22.83 -3.23 -17.17
C PHE A 504 -23.61 -4.56 -17.24
N ASN A 505 -24.56 -4.65 -18.17
CA ASN A 505 -25.23 -5.92 -18.45
C ASN A 505 -24.21 -6.91 -19.01
N ASN A 506 -24.36 -8.20 -18.70
CA ASN A 506 -23.50 -9.21 -19.32
C ASN A 506 -23.63 -9.17 -20.84
N PHE A 507 -22.53 -9.43 -21.52
CA PHE A 507 -22.47 -9.41 -22.98
C PHE A 507 -21.50 -10.48 -23.49
N GLN A 508 -21.56 -10.74 -24.81
CA GLN A 508 -20.66 -11.66 -25.49
C GLN A 508 -19.51 -10.89 -26.11
N SER A 509 -18.31 -11.41 -25.97
CA SER A 509 -17.08 -10.91 -26.59
C SER A 509 -16.49 -11.98 -27.49
N ARG A 510 -15.97 -11.59 -28.64
CA ARG A 510 -15.12 -12.49 -29.44
C ARG A 510 -13.82 -12.75 -28.69
N CYS A 511 -13.44 -14.01 -28.55
CA CYS A 511 -12.24 -14.36 -27.84
C CYS A 511 -11.43 -15.46 -28.55
N TYR A 512 -10.21 -15.16 -28.85
CA TYR A 512 -9.26 -16.11 -29.44
C TYR A 512 -8.22 -16.48 -28.36
N LEU A 513 -8.63 -17.42 -27.51
CA LEU A 513 -7.86 -17.79 -26.32
C LEU A 513 -6.45 -18.29 -26.63
N GLU A 514 -6.26 -18.96 -27.78
CA GLU A 514 -4.95 -19.47 -28.21
C GLU A 514 -3.91 -18.37 -28.41
N CYS A 515 -4.34 -17.16 -28.78
CA CYS A 515 -3.46 -16.00 -29.00
C CYS A 515 -3.79 -14.79 -28.11
N CYS A 516 -4.60 -14.99 -27.06
CA CYS A 516 -4.95 -13.95 -26.07
C CYS A 516 -5.51 -12.66 -26.70
N LEU A 517 -6.41 -12.77 -27.68
CA LEU A 517 -7.11 -11.64 -28.29
C LEU A 517 -8.58 -11.64 -27.89
N PHE A 518 -9.08 -10.48 -27.49
CA PHE A 518 -10.49 -10.21 -27.22
C PHE A 518 -10.93 -8.98 -28.02
N ALA A 519 -12.18 -8.99 -28.46
CA ALA A 519 -12.78 -7.92 -29.26
C ALA A 519 -14.29 -7.83 -28.97
N SER A 520 -14.92 -6.71 -29.31
CA SER A 520 -16.37 -6.57 -29.24
C SER A 520 -17.05 -7.58 -30.18
N GLU A 521 -18.30 -7.96 -29.87
CA GLU A 521 -19.05 -8.94 -30.66
C GLU A 521 -19.24 -8.49 -32.11
N ASP A 522 -19.48 -7.19 -32.29
CA ASP A 522 -19.73 -6.56 -33.60
C ASP A 522 -18.46 -6.41 -34.46
N ASP A 523 -17.26 -6.61 -33.90
CA ASP A 523 -16.03 -6.56 -34.65
C ASP A 523 -15.92 -7.80 -35.55
N GLU A 524 -16.24 -7.64 -36.84
CA GLU A 524 -16.01 -8.68 -37.85
C GLU A 524 -14.50 -8.95 -37.99
N VAL A 525 -14.01 -9.94 -37.27
CA VAL A 525 -12.66 -10.47 -37.44
C VAL A 525 -12.70 -11.54 -38.52
N LYS A 526 -12.45 -11.13 -39.79
CA LYS A 526 -12.31 -12.06 -40.93
C LYS A 526 -11.03 -12.85 -40.85
#